data_b2a95e2b893542be0db48bb81267a977
#
_entry.id   b2a95e2b893542be0db48bb81267a977
#
_cell.length_a   1.000
_cell.length_b   1.000
_cell.length_c   1.000
_cell.angle_alpha   90.00
_cell.angle_beta   90.00
_cell.angle_gamma   90.00
#
_symmetry.space_group_name_H-M   'P 1'
#
loop_
_entity.id
_entity.type
_entity.pdbx_description
1 polymer ?
#
loop_
_entity_poly.entity_id
_entity_poly.type
_entity_poly.pdbx_seq_one_letter_code
_entity_poly.pdbx_strand_id
1 'polypeptide(L)'
;DVYKRQYMNETDAVKEVPELAAEYLEKINTLCKEKNAELVLVSAPSAKCWNYEKHNGVTAWAEKNGVRYLDLNLEDSLGIDWTTDTKDGGDHLNFAGAKKVTQYMGEWLEENWKLMDHRGDSSYDHWYENCGLLD
;
A
#
# COMPACT_ATOMS: atom_id res chain seq x y z
N ASP A 1 -6.41 15.87 -19.11
CA ASP A 1 -6.05 15.12 -17.90
C ASP A 1 -4.92 15.83 -17.14
N VAL A 2 -5.29 16.79 -16.29
CA VAL A 2 -4.34 17.57 -15.48
C VAL A 2 -3.61 16.66 -14.49
N TYR A 3 -4.26 15.62 -13.98
CA TYR A 3 -3.71 14.68 -13.00
C TYR A 3 -2.62 13.77 -13.58
N LYS A 4 -2.71 13.35 -14.84
CA LYS A 4 -1.68 12.52 -15.50
C LYS A 4 -0.36 13.27 -15.76
N ARG A 5 -0.38 14.60 -15.83
CA ARG A 5 0.82 15.39 -16.18
C ARG A 5 1.76 15.66 -15.00
N GLN A 6 1.30 15.49 -13.77
CA GLN A 6 2.07 15.77 -12.54
C GLN A 6 2.18 14.56 -11.60
N TYR A 7 1.40 13.52 -11.85
CA TYR A 7 1.39 12.32 -11.02
C TYR A 7 2.72 11.56 -11.15
N MET A 8 3.38 11.37 -10.03
CA MET A 8 4.65 10.64 -9.90
C MET A 8 5.74 11.09 -10.87
N ASN A 9 5.84 12.40 -11.17
CA ASN A 9 6.98 12.94 -11.89
C ASN A 9 8.23 12.80 -11.04
N GLU A 10 9.24 12.11 -11.56
CA GLU A 10 10.49 11.85 -10.89
C GLU A 10 11.21 13.15 -10.51
N THR A 11 11.71 13.21 -9.27
CA THR A 11 12.44 14.34 -8.72
C THR A 11 13.33 13.88 -7.55
N ASP A 12 14.42 14.60 -7.31
CA ASP A 12 15.27 14.41 -6.13
C ASP A 12 14.74 15.15 -4.88
N ALA A 13 13.69 15.95 -5.03
CA ALA A 13 13.09 16.67 -3.91
C ALA A 13 12.50 15.68 -2.90
N VAL A 14 12.66 15.98 -1.61
CA VAL A 14 12.20 15.14 -0.50
C VAL A 14 11.19 15.91 0.33
N LYS A 15 9.99 15.36 0.48
CA LYS A 15 9.03 15.84 1.46
C LYS A 15 9.07 14.91 2.67
N GLU A 16 9.78 15.34 3.70
CA GLU A 16 9.94 14.56 4.92
C GLU A 16 8.58 14.12 5.52
N VAL A 17 8.59 12.94 6.13
CA VAL A 17 7.44 12.47 6.93
C VAL A 17 7.24 13.45 8.08
N PRO A 18 6.03 14.00 8.29
CA PRO A 18 5.77 14.93 9.38
C PRO A 18 6.16 14.34 10.73
N GLU A 19 6.74 15.16 11.62
CA GLU A 19 7.29 14.73 12.92
C GLU A 19 6.33 13.86 13.71
N LEU A 20 5.07 14.29 13.85
CA LEU A 20 4.05 13.51 14.55
C LEU A 20 3.79 12.14 13.90
N ALA A 21 3.76 12.08 12.57
CA ALA A 21 3.58 10.82 11.85
C ALA A 21 4.80 9.92 12.03
N ALA A 22 6.01 10.46 11.96
CA ALA A 22 7.25 9.73 12.20
C ALA A 22 7.30 9.13 13.62
N GLU A 23 6.89 9.90 14.64
CA GLU A 23 6.79 9.43 16.03
C GLU A 23 5.87 8.19 16.16
N TYR A 24 4.69 8.24 15.52
CA TYR A 24 3.76 7.10 15.55
C TYR A 24 4.26 5.91 14.75
N LEU A 25 4.89 6.13 13.60
CA LEU A 25 5.53 5.06 12.83
C LEU A 25 6.64 4.37 13.63
N GLU A 26 7.45 5.12 14.38
CA GLU A 26 8.47 4.55 15.27
C GLU A 26 7.86 3.70 16.39
N LYS A 27 6.76 4.16 17.00
CA LYS A 27 6.02 3.39 18.00
C LYS A 27 5.46 2.09 17.42
N ILE A 28 4.88 2.15 16.22
CA ILE A 28 4.37 0.96 15.51
C ILE A 28 5.51 -0.01 15.20
N ASN A 29 6.63 0.48 14.65
CA ASN A 29 7.79 -0.33 14.33
C ASN A 29 8.36 -1.02 15.59
N THR A 30 8.44 -0.30 16.70
CA THR A 30 8.87 -0.85 17.98
C THR A 30 7.93 -1.97 18.44
N LEU A 31 6.62 -1.73 18.41
CA LEU A 31 5.61 -2.72 18.79
C LEU A 31 5.69 -3.97 17.89
N CYS A 32 5.86 -3.79 16.57
CA CYS A 32 6.03 -4.91 15.65
C CYS A 32 7.25 -5.76 16.03
N LYS A 33 8.39 -5.12 16.31
CA LYS A 33 9.61 -5.82 16.75
C LYS A 33 9.40 -6.57 18.06
N GLU A 34 8.74 -5.97 19.03
CA GLU A 34 8.41 -6.62 20.32
C GLU A 34 7.49 -7.85 20.15
N LYS A 35 6.63 -7.83 19.13
CA LYS A 35 5.70 -8.91 18.80
C LYS A 35 6.25 -9.90 17.77
N ASN A 36 7.53 -9.75 17.38
CA ASN A 36 8.15 -10.55 16.33
C ASN A 36 7.36 -10.52 15.01
N ALA A 37 6.82 -9.34 14.67
CA ALA A 37 6.14 -9.04 13.42
C ALA A 37 7.00 -8.12 12.55
N GLU A 38 6.90 -8.27 11.24
CA GLU A 38 7.53 -7.36 10.29
C GLU A 38 6.55 -6.23 9.93
N LEU A 39 7.01 -4.98 10.02
CA LEU A 39 6.27 -3.82 9.53
C LEU A 39 6.57 -3.61 8.05
N VAL A 40 5.54 -3.46 7.24
CA VAL A 40 5.62 -3.03 5.86
C VAL A 40 4.79 -1.75 5.68
N LEU A 41 5.39 -0.72 5.12
CA LEU A 41 4.67 0.47 4.70
C LEU A 41 4.19 0.28 3.26
N VAL A 42 2.94 0.68 2.99
CA VAL A 42 2.36 0.61 1.66
C VAL A 42 1.67 1.93 1.33
N SER A 43 2.02 2.54 0.19
CA SER A 43 1.28 3.69 -0.34
C SER A 43 0.30 3.24 -1.41
N ALA A 44 -1.00 3.39 -1.14
CA ALA A 44 -2.04 3.09 -2.12
C ALA A 44 -2.02 4.10 -3.28
N PRO A 45 -2.43 3.71 -4.51
CA PRO A 45 -2.50 4.62 -5.64
C PRO A 45 -3.42 5.81 -5.37
N SER A 46 -2.91 7.04 -5.53
CA SER A 46 -3.68 8.28 -5.41
C SER A 46 -3.06 9.39 -6.26
N ALA A 47 -3.61 9.62 -7.46
CA ALA A 47 -3.12 10.64 -8.36
C ALA A 47 -3.28 12.07 -7.84
N LYS A 48 -4.13 12.28 -6.83
CA LYS A 48 -4.43 13.59 -6.26
C LYS A 48 -3.64 13.90 -4.99
N CYS A 49 -3.45 12.87 -4.14
CA CYS A 49 -2.85 13.06 -2.82
C CYS A 49 -1.41 12.58 -2.72
N TRP A 50 -0.88 11.87 -3.73
CA TRP A 50 0.47 11.34 -3.72
C TRP A 50 1.35 11.96 -4.81
N ASN A 51 2.66 12.03 -4.56
CA ASN A 51 3.66 12.51 -5.50
C ASN A 51 5.04 11.95 -5.17
N TYR A 52 6.01 12.15 -6.07
CA TYR A 52 7.35 11.61 -5.94
C TYR A 52 8.13 12.17 -4.74
N GLU A 53 7.91 13.44 -4.36
CA GLU A 53 8.56 14.03 -3.17
C GLU A 53 8.15 13.32 -1.88
N LYS A 54 6.87 12.93 -1.76
CA LYS A 54 6.36 12.15 -0.61
C LYS A 54 6.90 10.72 -0.64
N HIS A 55 6.97 10.11 -1.84
CA HIS A 55 7.63 8.82 -2.03
C HIS A 55 9.05 8.86 -1.47
N ASN A 56 9.86 9.84 -1.88
CA ASN A 56 11.24 10.00 -1.42
C ASN A 56 11.31 10.16 0.11
N GLY A 57 10.40 10.92 0.71
CA GLY A 57 10.35 11.11 2.16
C GLY A 57 10.04 9.83 2.93
N VAL A 58 9.06 9.04 2.46
CA VAL A 58 8.73 7.76 3.09
C VAL A 58 9.84 6.74 2.86
N THR A 59 10.44 6.70 1.67
CA THR A 59 11.59 5.85 1.36
C THR A 59 12.75 6.12 2.32
N ALA A 60 13.14 7.39 2.49
CA ALA A 60 14.22 7.77 3.40
C ALA A 60 13.93 7.37 4.85
N TRP A 61 12.68 7.55 5.30
CA TRP A 61 12.27 7.12 6.64
C TRP A 61 12.34 5.59 6.80
N ALA A 62 11.84 4.86 5.81
CA ALA A 62 11.81 3.40 5.82
C ALA A 62 13.23 2.81 5.83
N GLU A 63 14.12 3.29 4.98
CA GLU A 63 15.53 2.88 4.93
C GLU A 63 16.24 3.15 6.26
N LYS A 64 16.09 4.35 6.82
CA LYS A 64 16.68 4.73 8.11
C LYS A 64 16.24 3.81 9.24
N ASN A 65 15.00 3.31 9.21
CA ASN A 65 14.41 2.50 10.29
C ASN A 65 14.42 1.00 10.00
N GLY A 66 14.98 0.57 8.86
CA GLY A 66 15.00 -0.83 8.44
C GLY A 66 13.61 -1.41 8.23
N VAL A 67 12.70 -0.61 7.68
CA VAL A 67 11.31 -0.96 7.38
C VAL A 67 11.17 -1.13 5.87
N ARG A 68 10.45 -2.17 5.43
CA ARG A 68 10.15 -2.36 4.02
C ARG A 68 9.07 -1.37 3.59
N TYR A 69 9.25 -0.80 2.41
CA TYR A 69 8.27 0.11 1.81
C TYR A 69 7.91 -0.32 0.39
N LEU A 70 6.62 -0.35 0.10
CA LEU A 70 6.05 -0.63 -1.21
C LEU A 70 5.19 0.57 -1.63
N ASP A 71 5.59 1.25 -2.71
CA ASP A 71 4.80 2.34 -3.27
C ASP A 71 4.05 1.87 -4.51
N LEU A 72 2.77 1.59 -4.35
CA LEU A 72 1.89 1.14 -5.44
C LEU A 72 1.59 2.23 -6.49
N ASN A 73 2.02 3.46 -6.24
CA ASN A 73 1.94 4.54 -7.22
C ASN A 73 3.01 4.43 -8.32
N LEU A 74 4.03 3.59 -8.10
CA LEU A 74 5.10 3.29 -9.06
C LEU A 74 4.92 1.93 -9.76
N GLU A 75 3.85 1.19 -9.41
CA GLU A 75 3.59 -0.14 -9.93
C GLU A 75 2.70 -0.11 -11.18
N ASP A 76 3.30 0.04 -12.34
CA ASP A 76 2.59 0.06 -13.63
C ASP A 76 1.78 -1.23 -13.89
N SER A 77 2.24 -2.36 -13.35
CA SER A 77 1.59 -3.67 -13.50
C SER A 77 0.20 -3.74 -12.87
N LEU A 78 -0.12 -2.86 -11.91
CA LEU A 78 -1.46 -2.71 -11.36
C LEU A 78 -2.51 -2.33 -12.42
N GLY A 79 -2.11 -1.64 -13.49
CA GLY A 79 -2.99 -1.22 -14.56
C GLY A 79 -4.19 -0.39 -14.07
N ILE A 80 -3.96 0.55 -13.14
CA ILE A 80 -5.02 1.44 -12.64
C ILE A 80 -5.47 2.39 -13.74
N ASP A 81 -6.74 2.31 -14.09
CA ASP A 81 -7.40 3.31 -14.93
C ASP A 81 -8.06 4.38 -14.04
N TRP A 82 -7.48 5.57 -14.05
CA TRP A 82 -7.92 6.68 -13.20
C TRP A 82 -9.35 7.14 -13.44
N THR A 83 -9.96 6.75 -14.58
CA THR A 83 -11.35 7.10 -14.92
C THR A 83 -12.36 6.07 -14.45
N THR A 84 -11.97 4.80 -14.39
CA THR A 84 -12.87 3.67 -14.09
C THR A 84 -12.61 3.00 -12.76
N ASP A 85 -11.36 3.08 -12.22
CA ASP A 85 -10.94 2.41 -11.01
C ASP A 85 -10.89 3.33 -9.79
N THR A 86 -11.19 4.61 -9.98
CA THR A 86 -11.13 5.61 -8.91
C THR A 86 -12.43 6.38 -8.75
N LYS A 87 -12.52 7.11 -7.65
CA LYS A 87 -13.53 8.11 -7.36
C LYS A 87 -12.85 9.39 -6.88
N ASP A 88 -13.60 10.46 -6.69
CA ASP A 88 -13.12 11.75 -6.16
C ASP A 88 -11.99 12.35 -7.01
N GLY A 89 -12.03 12.13 -8.35
CA GLY A 89 -11.04 12.67 -9.28
C GLY A 89 -9.65 12.02 -9.15
N GLY A 90 -9.59 10.75 -8.78
CA GLY A 90 -8.32 10.01 -8.63
C GLY A 90 -7.73 10.05 -7.22
N ASP A 91 -8.51 10.47 -6.21
CA ASP A 91 -8.05 10.51 -4.81
C ASP A 91 -8.17 9.15 -4.14
N HIS A 92 -9.30 8.46 -4.34
CA HIS A 92 -9.55 7.16 -3.74
C HIS A 92 -9.85 6.12 -4.82
N LEU A 93 -9.43 4.88 -4.57
CA LEU A 93 -9.86 3.75 -5.37
C LEU A 93 -11.35 3.47 -5.13
N ASN A 94 -12.06 3.06 -6.18
CA ASN A 94 -13.36 2.44 -6.05
C ASN A 94 -13.19 0.91 -5.89
N PHE A 95 -14.31 0.16 -5.92
CA PHE A 95 -14.25 -1.28 -5.75
C PHE A 95 -13.39 -1.98 -6.83
N ALA A 96 -13.46 -1.53 -8.09
CA ALA A 96 -12.67 -2.11 -9.18
C ALA A 96 -11.17 -1.89 -8.97
N GLY A 97 -10.76 -0.67 -8.60
CA GLY A 97 -9.37 -0.35 -8.27
C GLY A 97 -8.88 -1.08 -7.02
N ALA A 98 -9.71 -1.14 -5.98
CA ALA A 98 -9.37 -1.88 -4.75
C ALA A 98 -9.16 -3.37 -5.02
N LYS A 99 -9.96 -3.99 -5.91
CA LYS A 99 -9.79 -5.39 -6.30
C LYS A 99 -8.43 -5.64 -6.96
N LYS A 100 -7.98 -4.77 -7.86
CA LYS A 100 -6.68 -4.85 -8.52
C LYS A 100 -5.54 -4.77 -7.48
N VAL A 101 -5.61 -3.81 -6.57
CA VAL A 101 -4.62 -3.65 -5.50
C VAL A 101 -4.60 -4.86 -4.57
N THR A 102 -5.77 -5.38 -4.18
CA THR A 102 -5.85 -6.55 -3.29
C THR A 102 -5.24 -7.79 -3.95
N GLN A 103 -5.49 -8.01 -5.24
CA GLN A 103 -4.88 -9.12 -5.98
C GLN A 103 -3.36 -8.97 -6.02
N TYR A 104 -2.86 -7.82 -6.43
CA TYR A 104 -1.42 -7.54 -6.47
C TYR A 104 -0.76 -7.76 -5.10
N MET A 105 -1.38 -7.23 -4.04
CA MET A 105 -0.87 -7.41 -2.68
C MET A 105 -0.81 -8.87 -2.24
N GLY A 106 -1.81 -9.68 -2.64
CA GLY A 106 -1.81 -11.11 -2.37
C GLY A 106 -0.63 -11.81 -3.04
N GLU A 107 -0.42 -11.58 -4.33
CA GLU A 107 0.69 -12.11 -5.11
C GLU A 107 2.04 -11.65 -4.54
N TRP A 108 2.18 -10.36 -4.24
CA TRP A 108 3.39 -9.79 -3.65
C TRP A 108 3.71 -10.38 -2.27
N LEU A 109 2.70 -10.65 -1.43
CA LEU A 109 2.88 -11.29 -0.14
C LEU A 109 3.34 -12.75 -0.29
N GLU A 110 2.76 -13.50 -1.23
CA GLU A 110 3.19 -14.89 -1.51
C GLU A 110 4.64 -14.97 -2.00
N GLU A 111 5.07 -14.01 -2.83
CA GLU A 111 6.43 -13.95 -3.35
C GLU A 111 7.48 -13.59 -2.27
N ASN A 112 7.11 -12.77 -1.30
CA ASN A 112 8.05 -12.23 -0.31
C ASN A 112 8.07 -12.99 1.01
N TRP A 113 7.03 -13.74 1.35
CA TRP A 113 6.93 -14.53 2.57
C TRP A 113 6.37 -15.92 2.31
N LYS A 114 6.85 -16.88 3.07
CA LYS A 114 6.27 -18.22 3.09
C LYS A 114 5.01 -18.22 3.94
N LEU A 115 3.89 -17.82 3.33
CA LEU A 115 2.60 -17.85 3.97
C LEU A 115 2.03 -19.27 3.97
N MET A 116 1.29 -19.63 5.02
CA MET A 116 0.58 -20.91 5.07
C MET A 116 -0.76 -20.75 4.33
N ASP A 117 -1.08 -21.73 3.47
CA ASP A 117 -2.40 -21.82 2.86
C ASP A 117 -3.39 -22.48 3.84
N HIS A 118 -4.38 -21.72 4.26
CA HIS A 118 -5.42 -22.17 5.17
C HIS A 118 -6.72 -22.59 4.45
N ARG A 119 -6.73 -22.63 3.12
CA ARG A 119 -7.89 -23.12 2.36
C ARG A 119 -8.09 -24.60 2.63
N GLY A 120 -9.31 -24.95 3.09
CA GLY A 120 -9.66 -26.31 3.50
C GLY A 120 -9.34 -26.66 4.95
N ASP A 121 -8.83 -25.72 5.74
CA ASP A 121 -8.72 -25.84 7.19
C ASP A 121 -10.00 -25.33 7.85
N SER A 122 -10.78 -26.24 8.45
CA SER A 122 -12.10 -25.93 9.02
C SER A 122 -12.05 -24.89 10.15
N SER A 123 -10.91 -24.66 10.79
CA SER A 123 -10.75 -23.60 11.79
C SER A 123 -10.87 -22.19 11.19
N TYR A 124 -10.77 -22.08 9.85
CA TYR A 124 -10.88 -20.84 9.09
C TYR A 124 -12.17 -20.73 8.26
N ASP A 125 -13.13 -21.67 8.38
CA ASP A 125 -14.38 -21.67 7.59
C ASP A 125 -15.18 -20.38 7.75
N HIS A 126 -15.10 -19.71 8.90
CA HIS A 126 -15.75 -18.42 9.14
C HIS A 126 -15.31 -17.30 8.16
N TRP A 127 -14.15 -17.42 7.54
CA TRP A 127 -13.72 -16.48 6.49
C TRP A 127 -14.52 -16.66 5.21
N TYR A 128 -14.86 -17.90 4.86
CA TYR A 128 -15.68 -18.21 3.68
C TYR A 128 -17.13 -17.77 3.84
N GLU A 129 -17.69 -17.86 5.06
CA GLU A 129 -19.03 -17.36 5.36
C GLU A 129 -19.16 -15.86 5.11
N ASN A 130 -18.08 -15.11 5.31
CA ASN A 130 -18.03 -13.66 5.09
C ASN A 130 -17.74 -13.27 3.63
N CYS A 131 -17.19 -14.17 2.81
CA CYS A 131 -16.89 -13.86 1.39
C CYS A 131 -18.16 -13.57 0.57
N GLY A 132 -19.30 -14.20 0.90
CA GLY A 132 -20.58 -13.96 0.24
C GLY A 132 -21.25 -12.61 0.56
N LEU A 133 -20.64 -11.80 1.40
CA LEU A 133 -21.14 -10.45 1.72
C LEU A 133 -20.59 -9.36 0.76
N LEU A 134 -19.69 -9.73 -0.16
CA LEU A 134 -19.00 -8.81 -1.08
C LEU A 134 -19.42 -8.98 -2.55
N ASP A 135 -20.37 -9.87 -2.85
CA ASP A 135 -20.93 -10.11 -4.18
C ASP A 135 -22.10 -9.15 -4.50
#